data_f52cbbffb575b2eafc9321a2d6690c85
#
_entry.id   f52cbbffb575b2eafc9321a2d6690c85
#
_cell.length_a   1.000
_cell.length_b   1.000
_cell.length_c   1.000
_cell.angle_alpha   90.00
_cell.angle_beta   90.00
_cell.angle_gamma   90.00
#
_symmetry.space_group_name_H-M   'P 1'
#
loop_
_entity.id
_entity.type
_entity.pdbx_description
1 polymer ?
#
loop_
_entity_poly.entity_id
_entity_poly.type
_entity_poly.pdbx_seq_one_letter_code
_entity_poly.pdbx_strand_id
1 'polypeptide(L)'
;MAAPNIVNVSSIYGKTMGAALGNTPGNDILSGASDKLLKINSIIIANVDGSSAADVHVRFYDYNVSTAYHLAKAVTVPSKSTLVVLGKDAGIYLEENDRIQAHASATGDLEIIISYEELDDA
;
A
#
# COMPACT_ATOMS: atom_id res chain seq x y z
N MET A 1 11.09 10.86 -15.85
CA MET A 1 11.13 11.72 -14.65
C MET A 1 11.63 10.89 -13.49
N ALA A 2 12.38 11.48 -12.61
CA ALA A 2 12.93 10.76 -11.46
C ALA A 2 12.21 11.19 -10.18
N ALA A 3 12.14 10.28 -9.21
CA ALA A 3 11.66 10.62 -7.89
C ALA A 3 12.57 11.68 -7.26
N PRO A 4 12.04 12.57 -6.43
CA PRO A 4 12.84 13.63 -5.83
C PRO A 4 13.93 13.09 -4.89
N ASN A 5 15.00 13.83 -4.78
CA ASN A 5 16.03 13.58 -3.78
C ASN A 5 15.48 13.99 -2.42
N ILE A 6 15.47 13.08 -1.45
CA ILE A 6 14.87 13.35 -0.13
C ILE A 6 15.61 14.44 0.66
N VAL A 7 16.82 14.78 0.26
CA VAL A 7 17.57 15.89 0.90
C VAL A 7 17.11 17.25 0.37
N ASN A 8 16.48 17.29 -0.80
CA ASN A 8 16.14 18.53 -1.47
C ASN A 8 14.71 18.47 -2.04
N VAL A 9 13.75 18.38 -1.15
CA VAL A 9 12.33 18.39 -1.53
C VAL A 9 11.72 19.75 -1.22
N SER A 10 10.73 20.17 -2.02
CA SER A 10 10.06 21.47 -1.80
C SER A 10 9.01 21.38 -0.71
N SER A 11 8.34 20.23 -0.58
CA SER A 11 7.27 20.05 0.41
C SER A 11 7.16 18.58 0.79
N ILE A 12 6.69 18.36 2.02
CA ILE A 12 6.39 17.03 2.55
C ILE A 12 4.96 17.08 3.09
N TYR A 13 4.07 16.23 2.54
CA TYR A 13 2.69 16.14 2.98
C TYR A 13 2.43 14.79 3.63
N GLY A 14 1.94 14.80 4.88
CA GLY A 14 1.44 13.59 5.50
C GLY A 14 0.05 13.28 4.96
N LYS A 15 -0.16 12.03 4.52
CA LYS A 15 -1.42 11.59 3.93
C LYS A 15 -1.82 10.21 4.42
N THR A 16 -3.10 9.96 4.43
CA THR A 16 -3.66 8.63 4.71
C THR A 16 -4.76 8.36 3.71
N MET A 17 -4.74 7.19 3.11
CA MET A 17 -5.80 6.77 2.20
C MET A 17 -6.41 5.46 2.68
N GLY A 18 -7.67 5.23 2.33
CA GLY A 18 -8.36 3.98 2.62
C GLY A 18 -9.14 3.51 1.42
N ALA A 19 -9.30 2.20 1.31
CA ALA A 19 -10.07 1.59 0.22
C ALA A 19 -10.61 0.23 0.66
N ALA A 20 -11.77 -0.14 0.13
CA ALA A 20 -12.27 -1.51 0.25
C ALA A 20 -11.55 -2.38 -0.78
N LEU A 21 -11.18 -3.60 -0.41
CA LEU A 21 -10.48 -4.50 -1.30
C LEU A 21 -11.45 -5.37 -2.09
N GLY A 22 -11.23 -5.43 -3.41
CA GLY A 22 -11.86 -6.40 -4.27
C GLY A 22 -11.07 -7.70 -4.33
N ASN A 23 -11.51 -8.63 -5.16
CA ASN A 23 -10.87 -9.94 -5.30
C ASN A 23 -10.06 -10.08 -6.59
N THR A 24 -9.73 -8.96 -7.25
CA THR A 24 -8.97 -8.98 -8.50
C THR A 24 -7.47 -8.88 -8.22
N PRO A 25 -6.66 -9.89 -8.57
CA PRO A 25 -5.22 -9.80 -8.42
C PRO A 25 -4.62 -8.66 -9.23
N GLY A 26 -3.58 -8.02 -8.69
CA GLY A 26 -2.88 -6.94 -9.39
C GLY A 26 -3.60 -5.60 -9.37
N ASN A 27 -4.60 -5.42 -8.52
CA ASN A 27 -5.32 -4.17 -8.40
C ASN A 27 -4.44 -3.09 -7.75
N ASP A 28 -4.27 -1.96 -8.43
CA ASP A 28 -3.47 -0.85 -7.92
C ASP A 28 -4.24 -0.09 -6.85
N ILE A 29 -3.62 0.07 -5.69
CA ILE A 29 -4.20 0.82 -4.56
C ILE A 29 -3.58 2.21 -4.46
N LEU A 30 -2.26 2.29 -4.55
CA LEU A 30 -1.53 3.55 -4.45
C LEU A 30 -0.38 3.52 -5.43
N SER A 31 -0.24 4.58 -6.23
CA SER A 31 0.79 4.66 -7.26
C SER A 31 1.65 5.91 -7.08
N GLY A 32 2.93 5.78 -7.35
CA GLY A 32 3.85 6.91 -7.35
C GLY A 32 3.59 7.83 -8.53
N ALA A 33 3.46 9.11 -8.25
CA ALA A 33 3.23 10.13 -9.27
C ALA A 33 4.55 10.73 -9.77
N SER A 34 4.48 11.43 -10.91
CA SER A 34 5.63 12.12 -11.51
C SER A 34 6.16 13.20 -10.55
N ASP A 35 7.48 13.23 -10.42
CA ASP A 35 8.20 14.21 -9.58
C ASP A 35 7.86 14.12 -8.09
N LYS A 36 7.35 12.98 -7.66
CA LYS A 36 7.00 12.73 -6.26
C LYS A 36 7.64 11.44 -5.77
N LEU A 37 7.93 11.43 -4.49
CA LEU A 37 8.36 10.22 -3.78
C LEU A 37 7.36 9.98 -2.66
N LEU A 38 6.84 8.77 -2.58
CA LEU A 38 5.92 8.40 -1.50
C LEU A 38 6.67 7.55 -0.48
N LYS A 39 6.74 8.04 0.75
CA LYS A 39 7.29 7.25 1.86
C LYS A 39 6.12 6.57 2.56
N ILE A 40 6.04 5.25 2.43
CA ILE A 40 4.97 4.47 3.03
C ILE A 40 5.34 4.20 4.49
N ASN A 41 4.55 4.72 5.41
CA ASN A 41 4.80 4.58 6.84
C ASN A 41 4.13 3.35 7.42
N SER A 42 2.89 3.06 6.99
CA SER A 42 2.18 1.87 7.48
C SER A 42 1.14 1.40 6.48
N ILE A 43 0.89 0.09 6.49
CA ILE A 43 -0.18 -0.55 5.75
C ILE A 43 -0.94 -1.45 6.71
N ILE A 44 -2.23 -1.20 6.89
CA ILE A 44 -3.09 -1.92 7.82
C ILE A 44 -4.27 -2.50 7.03
N ILE A 45 -4.60 -3.75 7.33
CA ILE A 45 -5.76 -4.43 6.75
C ILE A 45 -6.74 -4.74 7.87
N ALA A 46 -7.97 -4.27 7.73
CA ALA A 46 -9.04 -4.56 8.69
C ALA A 46 -10.07 -5.47 8.04
N ASN A 47 -10.48 -6.54 8.74
CA ASN A 47 -11.60 -7.36 8.31
C ASN A 47 -12.87 -6.80 8.95
N VAL A 48 -13.75 -6.26 8.11
CA VAL A 48 -14.99 -5.63 8.57
C VAL A 48 -16.20 -6.56 8.46
N ASP A 49 -15.98 -7.80 8.01
CA ASP A 49 -17.04 -8.80 8.02
C ASP A 49 -17.25 -9.35 9.43
N GLY A 50 -18.51 -9.51 9.81
CA GLY A 50 -18.86 -9.91 11.17
C GLY A 50 -18.71 -11.40 11.44
N SER A 51 -18.52 -12.24 10.43
CA SER A 51 -18.57 -13.69 10.61
C SER A 51 -17.51 -14.48 9.85
N SER A 52 -16.94 -13.94 8.77
CA SER A 52 -16.02 -14.69 7.90
C SER A 52 -14.61 -14.12 7.90
N ALA A 53 -13.63 -15.02 7.96
CA ALA A 53 -12.24 -14.65 7.69
C ALA A 53 -12.03 -14.45 6.19
N ALA A 54 -11.01 -13.69 5.81
CA ALA A 54 -10.61 -13.54 4.43
C ALA A 54 -9.09 -13.45 4.35
N ASP A 55 -8.54 -13.89 3.23
CA ASP A 55 -7.10 -13.82 3.00
C ASP A 55 -6.76 -12.56 2.22
N VAL A 56 -5.62 -11.96 2.53
CA VAL A 56 -5.15 -10.75 1.85
C VAL A 56 -3.82 -10.99 1.16
N HIS A 57 -3.68 -10.37 -0.01
CA HIS A 57 -2.43 -10.26 -0.73
C HIS A 57 -2.09 -8.78 -0.86
N VAL A 58 -0.90 -8.38 -0.42
CA VAL A 58 -0.40 -7.02 -0.59
C VAL A 58 0.97 -7.12 -1.24
N ARG A 59 1.16 -6.37 -2.35
CA ARG A 59 2.38 -6.42 -3.13
C ARG A 59 2.95 -5.03 -3.33
N PHE A 60 4.28 -4.96 -3.37
CA PHE A 60 5.02 -3.83 -3.90
C PHE A 60 5.35 -4.13 -5.35
N TYR A 61 4.86 -3.31 -6.28
CA TYR A 61 5.19 -3.43 -7.69
C TYR A 61 6.31 -2.46 -8.04
N ASP A 62 7.45 -3.00 -8.44
CA ASP A 62 8.62 -2.23 -8.87
C ASP A 62 8.54 -2.02 -10.38
N TYR A 63 8.23 -0.79 -10.77
CA TYR A 63 8.02 -0.45 -12.17
C TYR A 63 9.29 -0.63 -13.01
N ASN A 64 10.46 -0.31 -12.45
CA ASN A 64 11.72 -0.33 -13.19
C ASN A 64 12.12 -1.74 -13.65
N VAL A 65 11.71 -2.76 -12.90
CA VAL A 65 11.98 -4.16 -13.25
C VAL A 65 10.70 -4.92 -13.60
N SER A 66 9.56 -4.24 -13.63
CA SER A 66 8.25 -4.80 -13.97
C SER A 66 7.92 -6.05 -13.16
N THR A 67 8.21 -6.02 -11.87
CA THR A 67 8.03 -7.18 -10.98
C THR A 67 7.33 -6.76 -9.71
N ALA A 68 6.37 -7.59 -9.28
CA ALA A 68 5.69 -7.42 -8.00
C ALA A 68 6.29 -8.36 -6.96
N TYR A 69 6.52 -7.82 -5.77
CA TYR A 69 7.03 -8.57 -4.62
C TYR A 69 5.99 -8.51 -3.51
N HIS A 70 5.75 -9.63 -2.84
CA HIS A 70 4.73 -9.71 -1.81
C HIS A 70 5.21 -9.14 -0.48
N LEU A 71 4.40 -8.27 0.12
CA LEU A 71 4.50 -7.91 1.52
C LEU A 71 3.68 -8.88 2.36
N ALA A 72 2.55 -9.34 1.82
CA ALA A 72 1.72 -10.38 2.42
C ALA A 72 1.15 -11.24 1.30
N LYS A 73 1.23 -12.56 1.45
CA LYS A 73 0.71 -13.50 0.46
C LYS A 73 -0.25 -14.46 1.14
N ALA A 74 -1.53 -14.36 0.80
CA ALA A 74 -2.59 -15.21 1.33
C ALA A 74 -2.59 -15.26 2.87
N VAL A 75 -2.41 -14.12 3.53
CA VAL A 75 -2.43 -14.05 4.99
C VAL A 75 -3.87 -13.94 5.45
N THR A 76 -4.29 -14.85 6.30
CA THR A 76 -5.66 -14.89 6.81
C THR A 76 -5.87 -13.77 7.83
N VAL A 77 -6.91 -12.97 7.61
CA VAL A 77 -7.36 -11.95 8.55
C VAL A 77 -8.69 -12.42 9.14
N PRO A 78 -8.72 -12.82 10.41
CA PRO A 78 -9.97 -13.27 11.03
C PRO A 78 -11.03 -12.18 11.04
N SER A 79 -12.31 -12.58 11.13
CA SER A 79 -13.39 -11.60 11.18
C SER A 79 -13.18 -10.62 12.35
N LYS A 80 -13.49 -9.34 12.13
CA LYS A 80 -13.38 -8.26 13.14
C LYS A 80 -11.95 -8.02 13.63
N SER A 81 -10.93 -8.50 12.90
CA SER A 81 -9.52 -8.36 13.27
C SER A 81 -8.78 -7.45 12.32
N THR A 82 -7.61 -7.00 12.76
CA THR A 82 -6.74 -6.12 11.98
C THR A 82 -5.36 -6.77 11.86
N LEU A 83 -4.80 -6.70 10.64
CA LEU A 83 -3.45 -7.15 10.34
C LEU A 83 -2.59 -5.94 10.01
N VAL A 84 -1.45 -5.81 10.67
CA VAL A 84 -0.45 -4.80 10.31
C VAL A 84 0.49 -5.45 9.30
N VAL A 85 0.38 -5.06 8.04
CA VAL A 85 1.24 -5.59 6.97
C VAL A 85 2.59 -4.91 7.01
N LEU A 86 2.59 -3.58 7.16
CA LEU A 86 3.81 -2.79 7.24
C LEU A 86 3.68 -1.86 8.43
N GLY A 87 4.58 -2.02 9.41
CA GLY A 87 4.66 -1.13 10.56
C GLY A 87 5.55 0.06 10.28
N LYS A 88 5.48 1.07 11.12
CA LYS A 88 6.22 2.32 10.95
C LYS A 88 7.73 2.10 10.88
N ASP A 89 8.25 1.10 11.58
CA ASP A 89 9.69 0.83 11.65
C ASP A 89 10.25 0.19 10.36
N ALA A 90 9.38 -0.27 9.46
CA ALA A 90 9.77 -0.99 8.25
C ALA A 90 9.42 -0.23 6.98
N GLY A 91 9.26 1.09 7.04
CA GLY A 91 8.79 1.90 5.92
C GLY A 91 9.50 1.64 4.59
N ILE A 92 8.76 1.82 3.50
CA ILE A 92 9.28 1.67 2.13
C ILE A 92 8.98 2.92 1.34
N TYR A 93 9.70 3.10 0.22
CA TYR A 93 9.49 4.23 -0.69
C TYR A 93 8.87 3.73 -2.00
N LEU A 94 7.92 4.50 -2.54
CA LEU A 94 7.45 4.33 -3.92
C LEU A 94 8.03 5.44 -4.77
N GLU A 95 8.85 5.07 -5.75
CA GLU A 95 9.32 5.98 -6.78
C GLU A 95 8.24 6.16 -7.84
N GLU A 96 8.52 6.93 -8.88
CA GLU A 96 7.54 7.14 -9.96
C GLU A 96 7.11 5.81 -10.57
N ASN A 97 5.81 5.64 -10.72
CA ASN A 97 5.15 4.47 -11.29
C ASN A 97 5.23 3.19 -10.45
N ASP A 98 5.95 3.19 -9.34
CA ASP A 98 5.85 2.08 -8.38
C ASP A 98 4.46 2.05 -7.77
N ARG A 99 4.02 0.88 -7.29
CA ARG A 99 2.66 0.73 -6.81
C ARG A 99 2.58 -0.17 -5.60
N ILE A 100 1.61 0.12 -4.75
CA ILE A 100 1.10 -0.86 -3.79
C ILE A 100 -0.14 -1.48 -4.43
N GLN A 101 -0.13 -2.80 -4.58
CA GLN A 101 -1.25 -3.56 -5.12
C GLN A 101 -1.80 -4.46 -4.03
N ALA A 102 -3.11 -4.63 -3.98
CA ALA A 102 -3.72 -5.47 -2.96
C ALA A 102 -5.05 -6.04 -3.45
N HIS A 103 -5.35 -7.25 -2.99
CA HIS A 103 -6.67 -7.86 -3.18
C HIS A 103 -6.96 -8.82 -2.04
N ALA A 104 -8.23 -9.14 -1.89
CA ALA A 104 -8.73 -10.06 -0.86
C ALA A 104 -9.32 -11.30 -1.52
N SER A 105 -9.44 -12.38 -0.75
CA SER A 105 -10.11 -13.59 -1.23
C SER A 105 -11.62 -13.41 -1.39
N ALA A 106 -12.21 -12.39 -0.73
CA ALA A 106 -13.63 -12.08 -0.85
C ALA A 106 -13.79 -10.55 -0.98
N THR A 107 -14.65 -10.15 -1.92
CA THR A 107 -14.89 -8.72 -2.18
C THR A 107 -15.63 -8.08 -1.01
N GLY A 108 -15.10 -6.96 -0.52
CA GLY A 108 -15.77 -6.14 0.49
C GLY A 108 -15.56 -6.54 1.94
N ASP A 109 -14.90 -7.68 2.20
CA ASP A 109 -14.64 -8.11 3.57
C ASP A 109 -13.46 -7.39 4.20
N LEU A 110 -12.47 -7.01 3.41
CA LEU A 110 -11.26 -6.36 3.89
C LEU A 110 -11.15 -4.93 3.40
N GLU A 111 -10.63 -4.07 4.28
CA GLU A 111 -10.32 -2.68 3.97
C GLU A 111 -8.85 -2.43 4.24
N ILE A 112 -8.21 -1.64 3.37
CA ILE A 112 -6.81 -1.26 3.52
C ILE A 112 -6.71 0.21 3.90
N ILE A 113 -5.79 0.52 4.81
CA ILE A 113 -5.45 1.89 5.17
C ILE A 113 -3.95 2.04 5.04
N ILE A 114 -3.53 3.03 4.26
CA ILE A 114 -2.11 3.33 4.05
C ILE A 114 -1.82 4.74 4.53
N SER A 115 -0.88 4.86 5.45
CA SER A 115 -0.35 6.15 5.89
C SER A 115 0.98 6.39 5.21
N TYR A 116 1.15 7.57 4.62
CA TYR A 116 2.35 7.86 3.86
C TYR A 116 2.66 9.34 3.84
N GLU A 117 3.87 9.67 3.44
CA GLU A 117 4.31 11.04 3.19
C GLU A 117 4.59 11.20 1.71
N GLU A 118 4.07 12.27 1.13
CA GLU A 118 4.33 12.64 -0.25
C GLU A 118 5.38 13.74 -0.27
N LEU A 119 6.53 13.43 -0.86
CA LEU A 119 7.65 14.36 -0.96
C LEU A 119 7.68 14.90 -2.39
N ASP A 120 7.54 16.20 -2.53
CA ASP A 120 7.54 16.87 -3.83
C ASP A 120 8.93 17.33 -4.19
N ASP A 121 9.25 17.29 -5.49
CA ASP A 121 10.52 17.78 -5.99
C ASP A 121 10.67 19.29 -5.76
N ALA A 122 11.90 19.68 -5.45
CA ALA A 122 12.21 21.09 -5.17
C ALA A 122 12.20 21.94 -6.45
#